data_0d7ad9d1999e1bb52c6096fc84431fec
#
_entry.id   0d7ad9d1999e1bb52c6096fc84431fec
#
_cell.length_a   1.000
_cell.length_b   1.000
_cell.length_c   1.000
_cell.angle_alpha   90.00
_cell.angle_beta   90.00
_cell.angle_gamma   90.00
#
_symmetry.space_group_name_H-M   'P 1'
#
loop_
_entity.id
_entity.type
_entity.pdbx_description
1 polymer ?
#
loop_
_entity_poly.entity_id
_entity_poly.type
_entity_poly.pdbx_seq_one_letter_code
_entity_poly.pdbx_strand_id
1 'polypeptide(L)'
;KEIEEKYLALKYAKKNREIVEYYFTLSPFLPLYILENFNVDIINYIDSDLFFFDTPKNIINLLENNSIIIIEHGIKTQRFGKFNVGWLTFKNDETSKICLKDWGNNCINWCYDYVEEEKYADQKYLDSWPKKFKKIKVLSPSYNVAPWNVNSKDVEVRENKIFINKNKLIFFHFHGLLISKVFFSSGFSIYNKKVSNILIQYLYKPYITKLE
;
A
#
# COMPACT_ATOMS: atom_id res chain seq x y z
N LYS A 1 -14.10 -5.95 -15.73
CA LYS A 1 -15.11 -6.85 -16.34
C LYS A 1 -14.67 -8.32 -16.18
N GLU A 2 -13.50 -8.72 -16.72
CA GLU A 2 -13.02 -10.12 -16.66
C GLU A 2 -12.89 -10.67 -15.23
N ILE A 3 -12.34 -9.87 -14.30
CA ILE A 3 -12.23 -10.24 -12.87
C ILE A 3 -13.61 -10.46 -12.25
N GLU A 4 -14.59 -9.59 -12.55
CA GLU A 4 -15.96 -9.73 -12.04
C GLU A 4 -16.69 -10.94 -12.67
N GLU A 5 -16.30 -11.37 -13.86
CA GLU A 5 -16.82 -12.58 -14.51
C GLU A 5 -16.27 -13.84 -13.84
N LYS A 6 -14.99 -13.82 -13.44
CA LYS A 6 -14.35 -14.93 -12.73
C LYS A 6 -14.79 -15.03 -11.26
N TYR A 7 -14.88 -13.88 -10.57
CA TYR A 7 -15.25 -13.81 -9.15
C TYR A 7 -16.63 -13.16 -9.00
N LEU A 8 -17.70 -13.94 -9.19
CA LEU A 8 -19.07 -13.44 -9.27
C LEU A 8 -19.54 -12.63 -8.04
N ALA A 9 -18.99 -12.94 -6.85
CA ALA A 9 -19.29 -12.20 -5.62
C ALA A 9 -18.91 -10.70 -5.71
N LEU A 10 -17.96 -10.33 -6.56
CA LEU A 10 -17.62 -8.93 -6.82
C LEU A 10 -18.76 -8.14 -7.44
N LYS A 11 -19.59 -8.77 -8.27
CA LYS A 11 -20.77 -8.10 -8.87
C LYS A 11 -21.79 -7.70 -7.80
N TYR A 12 -21.90 -8.52 -6.73
CA TYR A 12 -22.75 -8.21 -5.59
C TYR A 12 -22.15 -7.08 -4.75
N ALA A 13 -20.86 -7.18 -4.40
CA ALA A 13 -20.15 -6.13 -3.67
C ALA A 13 -20.24 -4.77 -4.37
N LYS A 14 -20.09 -4.73 -5.70
CA LYS A 14 -20.19 -3.52 -6.52
C LYS A 14 -21.54 -2.80 -6.42
N LYS A 15 -22.63 -3.55 -6.18
CA LYS A 15 -23.98 -2.98 -6.06
C LYS A 15 -24.27 -2.43 -4.66
N ASN A 16 -23.53 -2.89 -3.65
CA ASN A 16 -23.83 -2.64 -2.24
C ASN A 16 -22.75 -1.83 -1.52
N ARG A 17 -21.81 -1.24 -2.26
CA ARG A 17 -20.70 -0.45 -1.73
C ARG A 17 -20.49 0.83 -2.51
N GLU A 18 -19.98 1.83 -1.83
CA GLU A 18 -19.46 3.02 -2.49
C GLU A 18 -18.27 2.66 -3.39
N ILE A 19 -17.95 3.53 -4.36
CA ILE A 19 -16.92 3.23 -5.37
C ILE A 19 -15.55 2.95 -4.74
N VAL A 20 -15.17 3.70 -3.71
CA VAL A 20 -13.90 3.52 -3.00
C VAL A 20 -13.87 2.20 -2.24
N GLU A 21 -14.96 1.83 -1.59
CA GLU A 21 -15.11 0.57 -0.85
C GLU A 21 -15.07 -0.65 -1.80
N TYR A 22 -15.62 -0.47 -3.00
CA TYR A 22 -15.52 -1.48 -4.05
C TYR A 22 -14.08 -1.63 -4.54
N TYR A 23 -13.32 -0.54 -4.68
CA TYR A 23 -11.89 -0.62 -5.02
C TYR A 23 -11.09 -1.34 -3.95
N PHE A 24 -11.33 -1.06 -2.68
CA PHE A 24 -10.73 -1.83 -1.56
C PHE A 24 -11.11 -3.31 -1.64
N THR A 25 -12.36 -3.62 -2.00
CA THR A 25 -12.79 -5.01 -2.18
C THR A 25 -12.06 -5.72 -3.33
N LEU A 26 -11.66 -4.99 -4.38
CA LEU A 26 -10.92 -5.53 -5.51
C LEU A 26 -9.44 -5.83 -5.21
N SER A 27 -8.86 -5.18 -4.20
CA SER A 27 -7.42 -5.28 -3.88
C SER A 27 -6.89 -6.71 -3.84
N PRO A 28 -7.52 -7.69 -3.14
CA PRO A 28 -7.07 -9.08 -3.13
C PRO A 28 -7.28 -9.82 -4.47
N PHE A 29 -8.30 -9.46 -5.23
CA PHE A 29 -8.67 -10.19 -6.44
C PHE A 29 -7.79 -9.84 -7.64
N LEU A 30 -7.23 -8.63 -7.70
CA LEU A 30 -6.32 -8.22 -8.76
C LEU A 30 -5.05 -9.09 -8.80
N PRO A 31 -4.25 -9.17 -7.71
CA PRO A 31 -3.07 -10.02 -7.69
C PRO A 31 -3.42 -11.51 -7.82
N LEU A 32 -4.52 -11.98 -7.21
CA LEU A 32 -4.96 -13.37 -7.33
C LEU A 32 -5.27 -13.73 -8.80
N TYR A 33 -5.99 -12.85 -9.49
CA TYR A 33 -6.33 -13.05 -10.91
C TYR A 33 -5.07 -13.15 -11.78
N ILE A 34 -4.09 -12.29 -11.54
CA ILE A 34 -2.82 -12.31 -12.28
C ILE A 34 -2.04 -13.60 -11.99
N LEU A 35 -1.90 -14.01 -10.72
CA LEU A 35 -1.19 -15.24 -10.34
C LEU A 35 -1.86 -16.51 -10.85
N GLU A 36 -3.17 -16.48 -11.10
CA GLU A 36 -3.92 -17.66 -11.60
C GLU A 36 -3.96 -17.74 -13.13
N ASN A 37 -3.80 -16.62 -13.85
CA ASN A 37 -4.05 -16.61 -15.31
C ASN A 37 -2.82 -16.21 -16.14
N PHE A 38 -1.75 -15.73 -15.51
CA PHE A 38 -0.53 -15.30 -16.22
C PHE A 38 0.70 -16.03 -15.68
N ASN A 39 1.66 -16.27 -16.56
CA ASN A 39 2.94 -16.88 -16.18
C ASN A 39 3.88 -15.82 -15.61
N VAL A 40 3.70 -15.52 -14.31
CA VAL A 40 4.52 -14.57 -13.57
C VAL A 40 5.01 -15.21 -12.27
N ASP A 41 6.25 -14.93 -11.88
CA ASP A 41 6.84 -15.48 -10.64
C ASP A 41 6.43 -14.67 -9.40
N ILE A 42 6.32 -13.36 -9.57
CA ILE A 42 6.05 -12.41 -8.48
C ILE A 42 5.11 -11.32 -9.00
N ILE A 43 4.18 -10.88 -8.16
CA ILE A 43 3.38 -9.70 -8.40
C ILE A 43 3.48 -8.74 -7.21
N ASN A 44 3.51 -7.43 -7.52
CA ASN A 44 3.37 -6.38 -6.52
C ASN A 44 2.04 -5.66 -6.74
N TYR A 45 1.23 -5.61 -5.69
CA TYR A 45 0.12 -4.68 -5.58
C TYR A 45 0.69 -3.37 -5.03
N ILE A 46 0.36 -2.25 -5.68
CA ILE A 46 0.78 -0.90 -5.25
C ILE A 46 -0.38 0.07 -5.40
N ASP A 47 -0.51 0.99 -4.46
CA ASP A 47 -1.45 2.09 -4.57
C ASP A 47 -1.00 3.09 -5.65
N SER A 48 -1.95 3.74 -6.30
CA SER A 48 -1.69 4.63 -7.44
C SER A 48 -1.01 5.95 -7.07
N ASP A 49 -0.97 6.30 -5.79
CA ASP A 49 -0.35 7.51 -5.25
C ASP A 49 1.06 7.26 -4.68
N LEU A 50 1.72 6.16 -5.08
CA LEU A 50 3.14 5.92 -4.84
C LEU A 50 3.98 6.50 -5.99
N PHE A 51 5.08 7.17 -5.63
CA PHE A 51 6.10 7.58 -6.60
C PHE A 51 7.48 7.06 -6.19
N PHE A 52 8.23 6.51 -7.17
CA PHE A 52 9.51 5.86 -6.96
C PHE A 52 10.68 6.81 -7.16
N PHE A 53 11.56 6.87 -6.18
CA PHE A 53 12.82 7.62 -6.18
C PHE A 53 14.04 6.70 -6.37
N ASP A 54 13.83 5.39 -6.25
CA ASP A 54 14.81 4.35 -6.53
C ASP A 54 14.14 3.10 -7.08
N THR A 55 14.93 2.09 -7.45
CA THR A 55 14.40 0.85 -8.03
C THR A 55 13.57 0.06 -7.01
N PRO A 56 12.34 -0.35 -7.37
CA PRO A 56 11.52 -1.21 -6.52
C PRO A 56 12.13 -2.60 -6.29
N LYS A 57 13.09 -3.02 -7.12
CA LYS A 57 13.81 -4.31 -6.95
C LYS A 57 14.44 -4.43 -5.56
N ASN A 58 14.85 -3.31 -4.94
CA ASN A 58 15.43 -3.31 -3.61
C ASN A 58 14.46 -3.80 -2.52
N ILE A 59 13.14 -3.62 -2.70
CA ILE A 59 12.12 -4.22 -1.81
C ILE A 59 11.83 -5.65 -2.22
N ILE A 60 11.64 -5.90 -3.52
CA ILE A 60 11.29 -7.23 -4.04
C ILE A 60 12.35 -8.28 -3.65
N ASN A 61 13.63 -7.92 -3.72
CA ASN A 61 14.73 -8.81 -3.33
C ASN A 61 14.70 -9.21 -1.85
N LEU A 62 14.02 -8.43 -0.98
CA LEU A 62 13.83 -8.79 0.43
C LEU A 62 12.82 -9.92 0.64
N LEU A 63 12.13 -10.36 -0.41
CA LEU A 63 11.24 -11.52 -0.35
C LEU A 63 11.99 -12.78 0.05
N GLU A 64 13.22 -12.96 -0.47
CA GLU A 64 14.09 -14.12 -0.14
C GLU A 64 13.33 -15.46 -0.27
N ASN A 65 13.28 -16.24 0.83
CA ASN A 65 12.57 -17.51 0.91
C ASN A 65 11.12 -17.38 1.37
N ASN A 66 10.60 -16.13 1.48
CA ASN A 66 9.21 -15.88 1.85
C ASN A 66 8.28 -15.92 0.64
N SER A 67 7.00 -15.96 0.90
CA SER A 67 5.95 -15.92 -0.13
C SER A 67 5.36 -14.52 -0.27
N ILE A 68 5.29 -13.75 0.82
CA ILE A 68 4.60 -12.46 0.88
C ILE A 68 5.45 -11.43 1.61
N ILE A 69 5.48 -10.20 1.09
CA ILE A 69 5.98 -9.03 1.83
C ILE A 69 4.80 -8.13 2.18
N ILE A 70 4.76 -7.71 3.45
CA ILE A 70 3.90 -6.64 3.97
C ILE A 70 4.76 -5.61 4.69
N ILE A 71 4.30 -4.37 4.72
CA ILE A 71 5.05 -3.26 5.34
C ILE A 71 4.22 -2.66 6.47
N GLU A 72 4.88 -2.45 7.63
CA GLU A 72 4.22 -1.80 8.76
C GLU A 72 3.77 -0.37 8.39
N HIS A 73 2.58 0.01 8.82
CA HIS A 73 1.99 1.32 8.57
C HIS A 73 2.81 2.46 9.20
N GLY A 74 3.34 2.22 10.40
CA GLY A 74 4.13 3.23 11.11
C GLY A 74 3.30 4.41 11.63
N ILE A 75 2.00 4.22 11.79
CA ILE A 75 1.10 5.16 12.47
C ILE A 75 0.98 4.78 13.94
N LYS A 76 0.84 5.77 14.85
CA LYS A 76 0.78 5.50 16.29
C LYS A 76 -0.47 4.72 16.72
N THR A 77 -1.60 4.97 16.08
CA THR A 77 -2.85 4.25 16.35
C THR A 77 -2.96 3.02 15.45
N GLN A 78 -3.35 1.89 16.01
CA GLN A 78 -3.66 0.68 15.25
C GLN A 78 -5.13 0.61 14.79
N ARG A 79 -5.87 1.71 14.96
CA ARG A 79 -7.28 1.79 14.57
C ARG A 79 -7.50 1.39 13.09
N PHE A 80 -6.59 1.79 12.20
CA PHE A 80 -6.65 1.52 10.77
C PHE A 80 -5.84 0.29 10.33
N GLY A 81 -5.23 -0.43 11.26
CA GLY A 81 -4.38 -1.59 11.00
C GLY A 81 -2.89 -1.32 11.25
N LYS A 82 -2.18 -2.40 11.58
CA LYS A 82 -0.73 -2.39 11.83
C LYS A 82 0.07 -2.29 10.52
N PHE A 83 -0.48 -2.83 9.43
CA PHE A 83 0.15 -2.87 8.10
C PHE A 83 -0.60 -1.96 7.13
N ASN A 84 0.09 -1.50 6.10
CA ASN A 84 -0.48 -0.68 5.04
C ASN A 84 -0.57 -1.46 3.73
N VAL A 85 -1.67 -1.34 3.00
CA VAL A 85 -1.90 -2.02 1.72
C VAL A 85 -1.11 -1.38 0.58
N GLY A 86 -0.65 -0.14 0.73
CA GLY A 86 0.01 0.63 -0.34
C GLY A 86 1.16 -0.09 -1.06
N TRP A 87 1.80 -1.09 -0.43
CA TRP A 87 2.74 -2.01 -1.06
C TRP A 87 2.59 -3.41 -0.50
N LEU A 88 2.25 -4.37 -1.36
CA LEU A 88 2.23 -5.81 -1.05
C LEU A 88 2.96 -6.57 -2.16
N THR A 89 3.77 -7.57 -1.79
CA THR A 89 4.43 -8.48 -2.75
C THR A 89 3.92 -9.89 -2.54
N PHE A 90 3.61 -10.59 -3.62
CA PHE A 90 3.16 -11.98 -3.61
C PHE A 90 3.98 -12.80 -4.60
N LYS A 91 4.61 -13.88 -4.12
CA LYS A 91 5.20 -14.90 -4.96
C LYS A 91 4.12 -15.79 -5.56
N ASN A 92 4.30 -16.30 -6.77
CA ASN A 92 3.36 -17.24 -7.36
C ASN A 92 3.52 -18.62 -6.73
N ASP A 93 3.03 -18.79 -5.51
CA ASP A 93 3.01 -20.05 -4.77
C ASP A 93 1.68 -20.24 -4.04
N GLU A 94 1.50 -21.44 -3.47
CA GLU A 94 0.25 -21.83 -2.82
C GLU A 94 -0.03 -20.94 -1.58
N THR A 95 0.99 -20.54 -0.81
CA THR A 95 0.82 -19.68 0.36
C THR A 95 0.20 -18.33 -0.01
N SER A 96 0.72 -17.70 -1.07
CA SER A 96 0.20 -16.43 -1.58
C SER A 96 -1.26 -16.56 -2.06
N LYS A 97 -1.56 -17.62 -2.83
CA LYS A 97 -2.91 -17.86 -3.35
C LYS A 97 -3.92 -18.12 -2.23
N ILE A 98 -3.56 -18.90 -1.21
CA ILE A 98 -4.42 -19.14 -0.04
C ILE A 98 -4.65 -17.84 0.72
N CYS A 99 -3.60 -17.04 0.96
CA CYS A 99 -3.71 -15.75 1.65
C CYS A 99 -4.61 -14.78 0.88
N LEU A 100 -4.44 -14.65 -0.43
CA LEU A 100 -5.25 -13.77 -1.29
C LEU A 100 -6.71 -14.21 -1.34
N LYS A 101 -6.99 -15.52 -1.40
CA LYS A 101 -8.36 -16.06 -1.34
C LYS A 101 -9.03 -15.76 0.00
N ASP A 102 -8.31 -15.95 1.11
CA ASP A 102 -8.81 -15.62 2.44
C ASP A 102 -9.10 -14.13 2.60
N TRP A 103 -8.17 -13.28 2.15
CA TRP A 103 -8.36 -11.83 2.17
C TRP A 103 -9.54 -11.41 1.29
N GLY A 104 -9.67 -11.97 0.09
CA GLY A 104 -10.80 -11.73 -0.81
C GLY A 104 -12.14 -12.10 -0.19
N ASN A 105 -12.23 -13.26 0.45
CA ASN A 105 -13.45 -13.69 1.15
C ASN A 105 -13.82 -12.73 2.29
N ASN A 106 -12.84 -12.30 3.07
CA ASN A 106 -13.06 -11.31 4.14
C ASN A 106 -13.55 -9.98 3.56
N CYS A 107 -12.93 -9.48 2.47
CA CYS A 107 -13.34 -8.25 1.81
C CYS A 107 -14.73 -8.36 1.16
N ILE A 108 -15.14 -9.51 0.62
CA ILE A 108 -16.50 -9.71 0.14
C ILE A 108 -17.50 -9.62 1.29
N ASN A 109 -17.18 -10.22 2.43
CA ASN A 109 -18.08 -10.24 3.58
C ASN A 109 -18.21 -8.86 4.24
N TRP A 110 -17.09 -8.13 4.38
CA TRP A 110 -17.08 -6.78 4.96
C TRP A 110 -15.86 -5.99 4.45
N CYS A 111 -16.09 -4.81 3.85
CA CYS A 111 -15.01 -3.92 3.39
C CYS A 111 -15.60 -2.52 3.17
N TYR A 112 -15.62 -1.70 4.22
CA TYR A 112 -16.19 -0.35 4.23
C TYR A 112 -15.16 0.67 4.71
N ASP A 113 -15.31 1.94 4.28
CA ASP A 113 -14.40 3.05 4.61
C ASP A 113 -14.73 3.68 5.98
N TYR A 114 -14.98 2.83 6.96
CA TYR A 114 -15.10 3.22 8.37
C TYR A 114 -14.60 2.10 9.27
N VAL A 115 -14.26 2.46 10.51
CA VAL A 115 -13.79 1.47 11.50
C VAL A 115 -14.97 0.88 12.25
N GLU A 116 -15.09 -0.44 12.22
CA GLU A 116 -16.07 -1.21 12.97
C GLU A 116 -15.35 -2.37 13.67
N GLU A 117 -15.32 -2.38 15.00
CA GLU A 117 -14.60 -3.38 15.80
C GLU A 117 -13.14 -3.54 15.32
N GLU A 118 -12.77 -4.77 14.90
CA GLU A 118 -11.45 -5.11 14.39
C GLU A 118 -11.38 -5.09 12.84
N LYS A 119 -12.20 -4.24 12.18
CA LYS A 119 -12.28 -4.11 10.71
C LYS A 119 -12.08 -2.67 10.27
N TYR A 120 -11.39 -2.49 9.18
CA TYR A 120 -11.25 -1.25 8.42
C TYR A 120 -10.82 -1.55 7.00
N ALA A 121 -11.65 -1.18 6.03
CA ALA A 121 -11.41 -1.37 4.60
C ALA A 121 -10.90 -2.80 4.29
N ASP A 122 -9.97 -2.92 3.37
CA ASP A 122 -9.22 -4.14 3.07
C ASP A 122 -7.98 -4.31 3.97
N GLN A 123 -7.52 -3.22 4.59
CA GLN A 123 -6.22 -3.10 5.23
C GLN A 123 -6.12 -3.84 6.58
N LYS A 124 -7.12 -3.74 7.45
CA LYS A 124 -7.00 -4.27 8.81
C LYS A 124 -6.94 -5.80 8.86
N TYR A 125 -7.38 -6.48 7.82
CA TYR A 125 -7.23 -7.93 7.69
C TYR A 125 -5.77 -8.42 7.68
N LEU A 126 -4.84 -7.56 7.21
CA LEU A 126 -3.41 -7.85 7.17
C LEU A 126 -2.82 -8.09 8.57
N ASP A 127 -3.44 -7.54 9.62
CA ASP A 127 -2.94 -7.66 11.00
C ASP A 127 -2.85 -9.12 11.47
N SER A 128 -3.71 -9.98 10.94
CA SER A 128 -3.73 -11.41 11.26
C SER A 128 -2.70 -12.24 10.47
N TRP A 129 -2.19 -11.74 9.33
CA TRP A 129 -1.39 -12.54 8.40
C TRP A 129 -0.12 -13.14 8.98
N PRO A 130 0.71 -12.41 9.77
CA PRO A 130 1.94 -12.99 10.31
C PRO A 130 1.72 -14.16 11.26
N LYS A 131 0.51 -14.26 11.85
CA LYS A 131 0.11 -15.38 12.73
C LYS A 131 -0.58 -16.49 11.95
N LYS A 132 -1.33 -16.14 10.89
CA LYS A 132 -2.20 -17.06 10.15
C LYS A 132 -1.47 -17.80 9.04
N PHE A 133 -0.53 -17.14 8.37
CA PHE A 133 0.17 -17.69 7.21
C PHE A 133 1.67 -17.82 7.47
N LYS A 134 2.27 -18.86 6.90
CA LYS A 134 3.73 -19.05 6.92
C LYS A 134 4.38 -18.18 5.83
N LYS A 135 5.69 -17.95 5.94
CA LYS A 135 6.49 -17.24 4.92
C LYS A 135 6.03 -15.81 4.64
N ILE A 136 5.61 -15.08 5.68
CA ILE A 136 5.34 -13.64 5.63
C ILE A 136 6.59 -12.87 6.05
N LYS A 137 7.12 -12.05 5.16
CA LYS A 137 8.18 -11.07 5.46
C LYS A 137 7.52 -9.76 5.87
N VAL A 138 7.77 -9.34 7.09
CA VAL A 138 7.33 -8.03 7.60
C VAL A 138 8.49 -7.04 7.47
N LEU A 139 8.26 -5.93 6.78
CA LEU A 139 9.23 -4.83 6.68
C LEU A 139 8.83 -3.68 7.60
N SER A 140 9.86 -2.95 8.07
CA SER A 140 9.66 -1.78 8.93
C SER A 140 8.98 -0.62 8.17
N PRO A 141 8.35 0.33 8.89
CA PRO A 141 7.70 1.48 8.27
C PRO A 141 8.67 2.46 7.58
N SER A 142 9.97 2.20 7.62
CA SER A 142 10.97 2.95 6.85
C SER A 142 10.92 2.63 5.35
N TYR A 143 10.28 1.53 4.97
CA TYR A 143 10.03 1.18 3.57
C TYR A 143 8.71 1.75 3.02
N ASN A 144 7.80 2.22 3.88
CA ASN A 144 6.54 2.88 3.49
C ASN A 144 6.49 4.28 4.11
N VAL A 145 7.25 5.20 3.52
CA VAL A 145 7.36 6.59 3.99
C VAL A 145 6.22 7.41 3.38
N ALA A 146 5.53 8.16 4.24
CA ALA A 146 4.32 8.89 3.88
C ALA A 146 4.09 10.11 4.82
N PRO A 147 3.11 10.99 4.53
CA PRO A 147 2.78 12.12 5.40
C PRO A 147 2.50 11.73 6.85
N TRP A 148 1.96 10.54 7.11
CA TRP A 148 1.63 10.09 8.48
C TRP A 148 2.84 9.69 9.32
N ASN A 149 4.00 9.37 8.74
CA ASN A 149 5.14 8.85 9.49
C ASN A 149 6.48 9.55 9.23
N VAL A 150 6.64 10.33 8.15
CA VAL A 150 7.94 10.91 7.77
C VAL A 150 8.50 11.88 8.81
N ASN A 151 7.66 12.64 9.52
CA ASN A 151 8.11 13.61 10.52
C ASN A 151 8.77 12.98 11.77
N SER A 152 8.63 11.67 11.95
CA SER A 152 9.29 10.92 13.02
C SER A 152 10.59 10.26 12.57
N LYS A 153 11.06 10.54 11.37
CA LYS A 153 12.24 9.94 10.74
C LYS A 153 13.33 10.99 10.55
N ASP A 154 14.55 10.53 10.55
CA ASP A 154 15.70 11.34 10.12
C ASP A 154 15.68 11.46 8.60
N VAL A 155 15.61 12.70 8.10
CA VAL A 155 15.52 13.02 6.67
C VAL A 155 16.74 13.80 6.25
N GLU A 156 17.55 13.20 5.39
CA GLU A 156 18.76 13.82 4.85
C GLU A 156 18.68 13.90 3.32
N VAL A 157 19.37 14.90 2.76
CA VAL A 157 19.58 15.02 1.32
C VAL A 157 21.08 14.90 1.04
N ARG A 158 21.44 13.97 0.16
CA ARG A 158 22.83 13.78 -0.33
C ARG A 158 22.78 13.61 -1.84
N GLU A 159 23.59 14.36 -2.58
CA GLU A 159 23.66 14.28 -4.05
C GLU A 159 22.27 14.34 -4.72
N ASN A 160 21.42 15.28 -4.30
CA ASN A 160 20.05 15.45 -4.76
C ASN A 160 19.11 14.22 -4.55
N LYS A 161 19.47 13.30 -3.65
CA LYS A 161 18.66 12.14 -3.27
C LYS A 161 18.25 12.23 -1.81
N ILE A 162 17.03 11.76 -1.52
CA ILE A 162 16.54 11.68 -0.14
C ILE A 162 16.92 10.36 0.50
N PHE A 163 17.38 10.47 1.75
CA PHE A 163 17.65 9.36 2.65
C PHE A 163 16.72 9.47 3.86
N ILE A 164 16.19 8.34 4.28
CA ILE A 164 15.32 8.19 5.44
C ILE A 164 16.00 7.23 6.41
N ASN A 165 16.28 7.69 7.64
CA ASN A 165 17.03 6.92 8.63
C ASN A 165 18.32 6.32 8.01
N LYS A 166 19.08 7.15 7.28
CA LYS A 166 20.33 6.81 6.57
C LYS A 166 20.17 5.88 5.33
N ASN A 167 18.98 5.34 5.06
CA ASN A 167 18.71 4.53 3.88
C ASN A 167 18.14 5.39 2.74
N LYS A 168 18.54 5.13 1.51
CA LYS A 168 18.00 5.81 0.34
C LYS A 168 16.49 5.53 0.24
N LEU A 169 15.71 6.59 0.02
CA LEU A 169 14.28 6.46 -0.17
C LEU A 169 13.99 5.70 -1.46
N ILE A 170 13.19 4.64 -1.38
CA ILE A 170 12.77 3.86 -2.55
C ILE A 170 11.50 4.45 -3.15
N PHE A 171 10.46 4.67 -2.36
CA PHE A 171 9.25 5.35 -2.77
C PHE A 171 8.69 6.22 -1.63
N PHE A 172 7.84 7.16 -2.00
CA PHE A 172 7.01 7.93 -1.07
C PHE A 172 5.54 7.74 -1.42
N HIS A 173 4.70 7.52 -0.41
CA HIS A 173 3.27 7.37 -0.54
C HIS A 173 2.62 8.74 -0.36
N PHE A 174 2.15 9.34 -1.46
CA PHE A 174 1.64 10.73 -1.51
C PHE A 174 0.19 10.83 -1.04
N HIS A 175 -0.19 10.07 -0.02
CA HIS A 175 -1.55 10.01 0.49
C HIS A 175 -2.12 11.42 0.78
N GLY A 176 -3.31 11.67 0.23
CA GLY A 176 -4.01 12.94 0.39
C GLY A 176 -3.40 14.11 -0.40
N LEU A 177 -2.51 13.85 -1.36
CA LEU A 177 -2.08 14.87 -2.31
C LEU A 177 -3.25 15.30 -3.19
N LEU A 178 -3.57 16.59 -3.17
CA LEU A 178 -4.52 17.22 -4.06
C LEU A 178 -3.81 18.27 -4.90
N ILE A 179 -3.96 18.21 -6.21
CA ILE A 179 -3.36 19.15 -7.16
C ILE A 179 -4.45 19.95 -7.85
N SER A 180 -4.29 21.26 -7.88
CA SER A 180 -5.11 22.18 -8.66
C SER A 180 -4.20 23.00 -9.61
N LYS A 181 -4.81 23.79 -10.51
CA LYS A 181 -4.05 24.64 -11.44
C LYS A 181 -3.16 25.70 -10.76
N VAL A 182 -3.42 26.05 -9.51
CA VAL A 182 -2.75 27.18 -8.82
C VAL A 182 -2.06 26.79 -7.53
N PHE A 183 -2.37 25.65 -6.93
CA PHE A 183 -1.76 25.18 -5.68
C PHE A 183 -1.87 23.66 -5.56
N PHE A 184 -1.11 23.10 -4.62
CA PHE A 184 -1.29 21.72 -4.17
C PHE A 184 -1.46 21.64 -2.66
N SER A 185 -2.19 20.62 -2.19
CA SER A 185 -2.24 20.22 -0.78
C SER A 185 -1.45 18.93 -0.60
N SER A 186 -0.50 18.95 0.32
CA SER A 186 0.45 17.84 0.51
C SER A 186 -0.09 16.63 1.30
N GLY A 187 -1.35 16.68 1.77
CA GLY A 187 -1.93 15.63 2.61
C GLY A 187 -1.48 15.65 4.08
N PHE A 188 -0.45 16.42 4.47
CA PHE A 188 0.07 16.45 5.85
C PHE A 188 -0.96 16.97 6.87
N SER A 189 -1.84 17.87 6.47
CA SER A 189 -2.91 18.42 7.34
C SER A 189 -3.89 17.35 7.83
N ILE A 190 -4.10 16.29 7.05
CA ILE A 190 -4.93 15.12 7.44
C ILE A 190 -4.42 14.50 8.75
N TYR A 191 -3.11 14.58 8.98
CA TYR A 191 -2.43 14.00 10.13
C TYR A 191 -2.02 15.04 11.18
N ASN A 192 -2.57 16.27 11.11
CA ASN A 192 -2.18 17.41 11.95
C ASN A 192 -0.67 17.68 11.93
N LYS A 193 -0.04 17.58 10.74
CA LYS A 193 1.38 17.77 10.51
C LYS A 193 1.65 18.86 9.49
N LYS A 194 2.88 19.35 9.47
CA LYS A 194 3.36 20.32 8.47
C LYS A 194 4.41 19.66 7.58
N VAL A 195 4.36 19.92 6.29
CA VAL A 195 5.38 19.53 5.34
C VAL A 195 6.59 20.47 5.46
N SER A 196 7.80 19.92 5.47
CA SER A 196 9.02 20.72 5.47
C SER A 196 9.42 21.17 4.05
N ASN A 197 10.21 22.25 3.95
CA ASN A 197 10.72 22.73 2.66
C ASN A 197 11.57 21.67 1.94
N ILE A 198 12.31 20.85 2.67
CA ILE A 198 13.11 19.74 2.11
C ILE A 198 12.19 18.75 1.40
N LEU A 199 11.08 18.33 2.04
CA LEU A 199 10.13 17.40 1.45
C LEU A 199 9.43 18.03 0.24
N ILE A 200 9.05 19.31 0.31
CA ILE A 200 8.48 20.03 -0.85
C ILE A 200 9.45 20.00 -2.03
N GLN A 201 10.70 20.35 -1.79
CA GLN A 201 11.70 20.47 -2.87
C GLN A 201 12.08 19.12 -3.49
N TYR A 202 12.31 18.09 -2.67
CA TYR A 202 12.89 16.83 -3.12
C TYR A 202 11.89 15.67 -3.29
N LEU A 203 10.64 15.80 -2.80
CA LEU A 203 9.59 14.81 -3.02
C LEU A 203 8.44 15.37 -3.87
N TYR A 204 7.79 16.43 -3.39
CA TYR A 204 6.56 16.91 -4.02
C TYR A 204 6.81 17.55 -5.39
N LYS A 205 7.77 18.46 -5.51
CA LYS A 205 8.08 19.07 -6.81
C LYS A 205 8.45 18.05 -7.90
N PRO A 206 9.38 17.09 -7.67
CA PRO A 206 9.68 16.08 -8.69
C PRO A 206 8.47 15.24 -9.09
N TYR A 207 7.59 14.88 -8.15
CA TYR A 207 6.39 14.10 -8.44
C TYR A 207 5.38 14.94 -9.23
N ILE A 208 5.04 16.15 -8.78
CA ILE A 208 4.10 17.04 -9.44
C ILE A 208 4.55 17.33 -10.88
N THR A 209 5.84 17.65 -11.11
CA THR A 209 6.39 17.85 -12.47
C THR A 209 6.24 16.61 -13.37
N LYS A 210 6.13 15.40 -12.81
CA LYS A 210 5.89 14.18 -13.60
C LYS A 210 4.41 13.94 -13.93
N LEU A 211 3.52 14.57 -13.17
CA LEU A 211 2.06 14.49 -13.39
C LEU A 211 1.56 15.54 -14.40
N GLU A 212 2.32 16.62 -14.61
CA GLU A 212 2.10 17.66 -15.63
C GLU A 212 2.58 17.19 -17.02
#